data_dbb9b76cc668ae83991f5840071d44cf
#
_entry.id   dbb9b76cc668ae83991f5840071d44cf
#
_cell.length_a   1.000
_cell.length_b   1.000
_cell.length_c   1.000
_cell.angle_alpha   90.00
_cell.angle_beta   90.00
_cell.angle_gamma   90.00
#
_symmetry.space_group_name_H-M   'P 1'
#
loop_
_entity.id
_entity.type
_entity.pdbx_description
1 polymer ?
#
loop_
_entity_poly.entity_id
_entity_poly.type
_entity_poly.pdbx_seq_one_letter_code
_entity_poly.pdbx_strand_id
1 'polypeptide(L)'
;MLTALDALQWLRKSEEVSKRFGLSQATVSRQSRKCLDLFGLDFQRIEGEWNTIGDSTILALERCVHQVARWQGRRPLRLEATYWSGPLLCTPVPDGWILGLANIVGVPRNFQLVRERIVDVCLTGLPDCPPAGDPELTSIALSKMPVFFVVRPGHLLINQAQLSFADIAQYPTLGLPPGAYPRVEACLKKLGFWNDHVRMFRYKRENWEGKTEAELTIGYATSLSMEVSGGDLVRLPLELPFASGEVLVCRRDFIDHPRLHSLQALLLYRLAGLAERYGDIQLLANH
;
A
#
# COMPACT_ATOMS: atom_id res chain seq x y z
N MET A 1 -9.71 21.46 -12.57
CA MET A 1 -8.98 22.04 -11.43
C MET A 1 -8.81 20.99 -10.33
N LEU A 2 -9.88 20.47 -9.77
CA LEU A 2 -9.83 19.48 -8.70
C LEU A 2 -8.98 18.25 -9.04
N THR A 3 -9.08 17.71 -10.26
CA THR A 3 -8.24 16.56 -10.69
C THR A 3 -6.73 16.82 -10.51
N ALA A 4 -6.26 18.04 -10.76
CA ALA A 4 -4.85 18.40 -10.60
C ALA A 4 -4.44 18.47 -9.12
N LEU A 5 -5.28 19.05 -8.26
CA LEU A 5 -5.06 19.13 -6.81
C LEU A 5 -5.02 17.72 -6.20
N ASP A 6 -6.05 16.91 -6.46
CA ASP A 6 -6.13 15.53 -5.95
C ASP A 6 -4.96 14.67 -6.43
N ALA A 7 -4.62 14.76 -7.72
CA ALA A 7 -3.49 14.02 -8.27
C ALA A 7 -2.15 14.46 -7.66
N LEU A 8 -1.99 15.75 -7.33
CA LEU A 8 -0.80 16.24 -6.65
C LEU A 8 -0.72 15.77 -5.19
N GLN A 9 -1.84 15.72 -4.47
CA GLN A 9 -1.91 15.11 -3.13
C GLN A 9 -1.57 13.62 -3.15
N TRP A 10 -2.00 12.91 -4.18
CA TRP A 10 -1.77 11.48 -4.33
C TRP A 10 -0.33 11.16 -4.77
N LEU A 11 0.13 11.78 -5.87
CA LEU A 11 1.38 11.44 -6.54
C LEU A 11 2.58 12.30 -6.09
N ARG A 12 2.35 13.35 -5.31
CA ARG A 12 3.33 14.27 -4.71
C ARG A 12 4.10 15.17 -5.66
N LYS A 13 4.36 14.76 -6.90
CA LYS A 13 5.20 15.47 -7.88
C LYS A 13 4.39 15.83 -9.10
N SER A 14 4.50 17.08 -9.56
CA SER A 14 3.83 17.55 -10.78
C SER A 14 4.22 16.74 -12.02
N GLU A 15 5.46 16.24 -12.07
CA GLU A 15 5.94 15.36 -13.13
C GLU A 15 5.14 14.05 -13.21
N GLU A 16 4.89 13.40 -12.06
CA GLU A 16 4.11 12.18 -12.00
C GLU A 16 2.64 12.40 -12.37
N VAL A 17 2.09 13.55 -11.98
CA VAL A 17 0.75 13.97 -12.42
C VAL A 17 0.72 14.17 -13.94
N SER A 18 1.73 14.85 -14.48
CA SER A 18 1.85 15.09 -15.94
C SER A 18 1.83 13.80 -16.74
N LYS A 19 2.64 12.84 -16.33
CA LYS A 19 2.75 11.50 -16.98
C LYS A 19 1.43 10.74 -17.01
N ARG A 20 0.65 10.77 -15.89
CA ARG A 20 -0.56 9.94 -15.74
C ARG A 20 -1.84 10.61 -16.20
N PHE A 21 -1.88 11.95 -16.17
CA PHE A 21 -3.09 12.71 -16.47
C PHE A 21 -2.99 13.55 -17.77
N GLY A 22 -1.85 13.50 -18.47
CA GLY A 22 -1.65 14.24 -19.71
C GLY A 22 -1.67 15.78 -19.53
N LEU A 23 -1.28 16.28 -18.36
CA LEU A 23 -1.24 17.70 -18.01
C LEU A 23 0.21 18.20 -18.00
N SER A 24 0.47 19.43 -18.44
CA SER A 24 1.79 20.03 -18.20
C SER A 24 2.00 20.36 -16.73
N GLN A 25 3.24 20.33 -16.22
CA GLN A 25 3.55 20.68 -14.83
C GLN A 25 3.06 22.09 -14.46
N ALA A 26 3.20 23.05 -15.38
CA ALA A 26 2.69 24.41 -15.20
C ALA A 26 1.15 24.42 -15.07
N THR A 27 0.46 23.58 -15.83
CA THR A 27 -1.00 23.43 -15.74
C THR A 27 -1.40 22.80 -14.41
N VAL A 28 -0.68 21.78 -13.93
CA VAL A 28 -0.92 21.16 -12.62
C VAL A 28 -0.81 22.21 -11.51
N SER A 29 0.29 22.96 -11.46
CA SER A 29 0.51 23.99 -10.44
C SER A 29 -0.57 25.08 -10.49
N ARG A 30 -0.86 25.62 -11.67
CA ARG A 30 -1.88 26.67 -11.83
C ARG A 30 -3.27 26.20 -11.46
N GLN A 31 -3.68 25.01 -11.89
CA GLN A 31 -5.00 24.47 -11.59
C GLN A 31 -5.16 24.10 -10.13
N SER A 32 -4.13 23.55 -9.48
CA SER A 32 -4.15 23.25 -8.06
C SER A 32 -4.30 24.52 -7.23
N ARG A 33 -3.49 25.56 -7.52
CA ARG A 33 -3.61 26.86 -6.83
C ARG A 33 -5.00 27.47 -7.00
N LYS A 34 -5.51 27.54 -8.24
CA LYS A 34 -6.85 28.06 -8.50
C LYS A 34 -7.94 27.28 -7.76
N CYS A 35 -7.76 25.97 -7.59
CA CYS A 35 -8.69 25.14 -6.82
C CYS A 35 -8.64 25.48 -5.33
N LEU A 36 -7.44 25.65 -4.77
CA LEU A 36 -7.26 26.05 -3.36
C LEU A 36 -7.85 27.45 -3.10
N ASP A 37 -7.55 28.41 -3.94
CA ASP A 37 -8.09 29.78 -3.84
C ASP A 37 -9.63 29.77 -3.87
N LEU A 38 -10.23 28.96 -4.77
CA LEU A 38 -11.69 28.82 -4.90
C LEU A 38 -12.36 28.30 -3.62
N PHE A 39 -11.70 27.38 -2.92
CA PHE A 39 -12.22 26.77 -1.70
C PHE A 39 -11.70 27.41 -0.41
N GLY A 40 -10.86 28.45 -0.51
CA GLY A 40 -10.28 29.13 0.67
C GLY A 40 -9.35 28.22 1.48
N LEU A 41 -8.57 27.36 0.81
CA LEU A 41 -7.70 26.38 1.44
C LEU A 41 -6.22 26.72 1.24
N ASP A 42 -5.42 26.40 2.26
CA ASP A 42 -3.97 26.32 2.14
C ASP A 42 -3.50 24.92 1.75
N PHE A 43 -2.26 24.84 1.26
CA PHE A 43 -1.64 23.60 0.83
C PHE A 43 -0.26 23.46 1.45
N GLN A 44 -0.11 22.54 2.38
CA GLN A 44 1.11 22.36 3.14
C GLN A 44 1.67 20.95 2.99
N ARG A 45 3.00 20.86 3.08
CA ARG A 45 3.71 19.59 3.05
C ARG A 45 4.04 19.15 4.48
N ILE A 46 3.30 18.16 4.98
CA ILE A 46 3.48 17.58 6.31
C ILE A 46 4.05 16.17 6.12
N GLU A 47 5.18 15.90 6.76
CA GLU A 47 5.89 14.60 6.66
C GLU A 47 6.15 14.14 5.20
N GLY A 48 6.36 15.10 4.33
CA GLY A 48 6.59 14.85 2.91
C GLY A 48 5.33 14.61 2.07
N GLU A 49 4.14 14.59 2.66
CA GLU A 49 2.85 14.44 1.98
C GLU A 49 2.13 15.79 1.85
N TRP A 50 1.44 16.01 0.74
CA TRP A 50 0.64 17.21 0.53
C TRP A 50 -0.72 17.10 1.23
N ASN A 51 -1.05 18.11 2.04
CA ASN A 51 -2.31 18.19 2.77
C ASN A 51 -2.98 19.54 2.52
N THR A 52 -4.30 19.54 2.39
CA THR A 52 -5.12 20.75 2.40
C THR A 52 -5.39 21.16 3.84
N ILE A 53 -5.24 22.44 4.15
CA ILE A 53 -5.46 23.02 5.48
C ILE A 53 -6.59 24.04 5.37
N GLY A 54 -7.53 23.98 6.28
CA GLY A 54 -8.71 24.84 6.32
C GLY A 54 -10.03 24.04 6.32
N ASP A 55 -11.15 24.72 6.15
CA ASP A 55 -12.46 24.06 6.05
C ASP A 55 -12.62 23.39 4.68
N SER A 56 -12.48 22.09 4.65
CA SER A 56 -12.55 21.27 3.44
C SER A 56 -13.96 20.79 3.08
N THR A 57 -15.01 21.32 3.72
CA THR A 57 -16.39 20.85 3.52
C THR A 57 -16.81 20.91 2.05
N ILE A 58 -16.63 22.06 1.40
CA ILE A 58 -17.00 22.23 -0.02
C ILE A 58 -16.12 21.34 -0.91
N LEU A 59 -14.83 21.24 -0.63
CA LEU A 59 -13.91 20.35 -1.36
C LEU A 59 -14.36 18.88 -1.26
N ALA A 60 -14.81 18.43 -0.09
CA ALA A 60 -15.30 17.08 0.12
C ALA A 60 -16.56 16.78 -0.72
N LEU A 61 -17.49 17.73 -0.81
CA LEU A 61 -18.68 17.62 -1.66
C LEU A 61 -18.32 17.55 -3.15
N GLU A 62 -17.41 18.39 -3.62
CA GLU A 62 -16.92 18.38 -5.00
C GLU A 62 -16.22 17.03 -5.33
N ARG A 63 -15.40 16.52 -4.40
CA ARG A 63 -14.79 15.20 -4.52
C ARG A 63 -15.81 14.08 -4.60
N CYS A 64 -16.93 14.17 -3.86
CA CYS A 64 -18.03 13.21 -3.93
C CYS A 64 -18.61 13.13 -5.35
N VAL A 65 -18.96 14.27 -5.95
CA VAL A 65 -19.48 14.35 -7.32
C VAL A 65 -18.48 13.76 -8.31
N HIS A 66 -17.20 14.13 -8.20
CA HIS A 66 -16.15 13.63 -9.08
C HIS A 66 -15.92 12.12 -8.93
N GLN A 67 -16.01 11.58 -7.72
CA GLN A 67 -15.89 10.14 -7.48
C GLN A 67 -17.05 9.37 -8.12
N VAL A 68 -18.29 9.83 -7.92
CA VAL A 68 -19.47 9.21 -8.57
C VAL A 68 -19.30 9.22 -10.09
N ALA A 69 -18.84 10.32 -10.70
CA ALA A 69 -18.58 10.39 -12.13
C ALA A 69 -17.50 9.39 -12.60
N ARG A 70 -16.46 9.12 -11.80
CA ARG A 70 -15.48 8.07 -12.10
C ARG A 70 -16.11 6.69 -12.05
N TRP A 71 -16.89 6.38 -11.02
CA TRP A 71 -17.58 5.09 -10.91
C TRP A 71 -18.59 4.87 -12.04
N GLN A 72 -19.25 5.92 -12.52
CA GLN A 72 -20.14 5.87 -13.70
C GLN A 72 -19.39 5.73 -15.04
N GLY A 73 -18.07 5.61 -15.03
CA GLY A 73 -17.29 5.42 -16.26
C GLY A 73 -16.99 6.69 -17.06
N ARG A 74 -17.34 7.87 -16.54
CA ARG A 74 -17.09 9.16 -17.22
C ARG A 74 -15.62 9.56 -17.19
N ARG A 75 -14.85 8.99 -16.29
CA ARG A 75 -13.39 9.18 -16.10
C ARG A 75 -12.78 7.89 -15.57
N PRO A 76 -11.45 7.69 -15.74
CA PRO A 76 -10.77 6.55 -15.14
C PRO A 76 -10.88 6.58 -13.60
N LEU A 77 -11.02 5.41 -13.00
CA LEU A 77 -10.89 5.19 -11.56
C LEU A 77 -9.42 5.25 -11.13
N ARG A 78 -9.17 5.50 -9.86
CA ARG A 78 -7.83 5.65 -9.29
C ARG A 78 -7.54 4.51 -8.33
N LEU A 79 -6.46 3.77 -8.60
CA LEU A 79 -5.99 2.63 -7.83
C LEU A 79 -4.63 2.95 -7.20
N GLU A 80 -4.49 2.83 -5.90
CA GLU A 80 -3.18 2.79 -5.24
C GLU A 80 -2.86 1.35 -4.85
N ALA A 81 -1.58 0.99 -4.79
CA ALA A 81 -1.15 -0.35 -4.44
C ALA A 81 0.11 -0.32 -3.57
N THR A 82 0.43 -1.43 -2.94
CA THR A 82 1.71 -1.62 -2.26
C THR A 82 2.85 -1.76 -3.29
N TYR A 83 4.09 -1.63 -2.83
CA TYR A 83 5.26 -1.71 -3.73
C TYR A 83 5.44 -3.09 -4.37
N TRP A 84 4.88 -4.14 -3.77
CA TRP A 84 4.87 -5.48 -4.36
C TRP A 84 3.62 -5.75 -5.21
N SER A 85 2.43 -5.34 -4.76
CA SER A 85 1.19 -5.58 -5.51
C SER A 85 1.10 -4.75 -6.79
N GLY A 86 1.68 -3.55 -6.79
CA GLY A 86 1.70 -2.68 -7.97
C GLY A 86 2.30 -3.37 -9.20
N PRO A 87 3.58 -3.80 -9.16
CA PRO A 87 4.21 -4.48 -10.29
C PRO A 87 3.63 -5.86 -10.56
N LEU A 88 3.30 -6.66 -9.53
CA LEU A 88 2.87 -8.05 -9.70
C LEU A 88 1.40 -8.20 -10.10
N LEU A 89 0.53 -7.38 -9.53
CA LEU A 89 -0.91 -7.55 -9.66
C LEU A 89 -1.59 -6.42 -10.45
N CYS A 90 -1.03 -5.21 -10.44
CA CYS A 90 -1.65 -4.06 -11.09
C CYS A 90 -0.97 -3.65 -12.40
N THR A 91 0.03 -4.41 -12.86
CA THR A 91 0.73 -4.19 -14.12
C THR A 91 0.53 -5.39 -15.06
N PRO A 92 0.06 -5.23 -16.30
CA PRO A 92 -0.39 -3.97 -16.90
C PRO A 92 -1.59 -3.37 -16.16
N VAL A 93 -1.70 -2.03 -16.21
CA VAL A 93 -2.77 -1.31 -15.51
C VAL A 93 -4.14 -1.78 -16.00
N PRO A 94 -5.09 -2.09 -15.11
CA PRO A 94 -6.43 -2.51 -15.52
C PRO A 94 -7.15 -1.44 -16.37
N ASP A 95 -7.91 -1.87 -17.35
CA ASP A 95 -8.65 -0.96 -18.22
C ASP A 95 -9.61 -0.06 -17.44
N GLY A 96 -9.57 1.23 -17.76
CA GLY A 96 -10.39 2.23 -17.08
C GLY A 96 -9.88 2.65 -15.69
N TRP A 97 -8.63 2.30 -15.34
CA TRP A 97 -7.97 2.70 -14.10
C TRP A 97 -6.71 3.53 -14.35
N ILE A 98 -6.33 4.32 -13.36
CA ILE A 98 -5.01 4.96 -13.26
C ILE A 98 -4.35 4.40 -12.01
N LEU A 99 -3.17 3.80 -12.18
CA LEU A 99 -2.37 3.28 -11.08
C LEU A 99 -1.50 4.39 -10.47
N GLY A 100 -1.44 4.42 -9.14
CA GLY A 100 -0.55 5.27 -8.36
C GLY A 100 0.92 4.92 -8.51
N LEU A 101 1.72 5.40 -7.56
CA LEU A 101 3.16 5.12 -7.56
C LEU A 101 3.49 3.75 -6.93
N ALA A 102 2.50 3.12 -6.31
CA ALA A 102 2.66 1.85 -5.59
C ALA A 102 3.85 1.89 -4.60
N ASN A 103 3.99 2.96 -3.87
CA ASN A 103 5.13 3.13 -2.96
C ASN A 103 4.77 3.79 -1.61
N ILE A 104 3.49 3.96 -1.32
CA ILE A 104 3.05 4.47 -0.01
C ILE A 104 3.30 3.39 1.04
N VAL A 105 4.02 3.77 2.09
CA VAL A 105 4.27 2.90 3.25
C VAL A 105 3.22 3.17 4.30
N GLY A 106 2.55 2.10 4.72
CA GLY A 106 1.53 2.15 5.77
C GLY A 106 0.11 2.35 5.27
N VAL A 107 -0.83 1.90 6.09
CA VAL A 107 -2.26 1.97 5.80
C VAL A 107 -2.90 3.35 6.07
N PRO A 108 -2.44 4.19 7.04
CA PRO A 108 -3.12 5.43 7.36
C PRO A 108 -3.25 6.37 6.16
N ARG A 109 -2.15 6.56 5.41
CA ARG A 109 -2.18 7.43 4.22
C ARG A 109 -3.04 6.86 3.10
N ASN A 110 -2.97 5.55 2.86
CA ASN A 110 -3.80 4.89 1.86
C ASN A 110 -5.28 5.04 2.20
N PHE A 111 -5.67 4.79 3.44
CA PHE A 111 -7.05 4.91 3.89
C PHE A 111 -7.54 6.37 3.87
N GLN A 112 -6.68 7.32 4.24
CA GLN A 112 -7.00 8.75 4.13
C GLN A 112 -7.33 9.13 2.68
N LEU A 113 -6.51 8.73 1.71
CA LEU A 113 -6.75 9.02 0.29
C LEU A 113 -8.08 8.44 -0.21
N VAL A 114 -8.49 7.27 0.28
CA VAL A 114 -9.78 6.66 -0.06
C VAL A 114 -10.93 7.40 0.64
N ARG A 115 -10.79 7.74 1.94
CA ARG A 115 -11.81 8.54 2.67
C ARG A 115 -12.03 9.89 2.03
N GLU A 116 -10.97 10.59 1.66
CA GLU A 116 -11.02 11.88 0.98
C GLU A 116 -11.45 11.79 -0.49
N ARG A 117 -11.77 10.59 -0.99
CA ARG A 117 -12.22 10.37 -2.39
C ARG A 117 -11.19 10.77 -3.45
N ILE A 118 -9.93 10.91 -3.05
CA ILE A 118 -8.79 11.19 -3.94
C ILE A 118 -8.44 9.94 -4.73
N VAL A 119 -8.45 8.78 -4.06
CA VAL A 119 -8.27 7.43 -4.64
C VAL A 119 -9.58 6.67 -4.48
N ASP A 120 -9.92 5.81 -5.43
CA ASP A 120 -11.18 5.07 -5.40
C ASP A 120 -11.03 3.71 -4.72
N VAL A 121 -9.89 3.06 -4.92
CA VAL A 121 -9.54 1.76 -4.33
C VAL A 121 -8.06 1.77 -3.98
N CYS A 122 -7.70 1.22 -2.82
CA CYS A 122 -6.31 0.85 -2.54
C CYS A 122 -6.18 -0.66 -2.31
N LEU A 123 -5.08 -1.22 -2.82
CA LEU A 123 -4.64 -2.58 -2.55
C LEU A 123 -3.62 -2.52 -1.41
N THR A 124 -3.90 -3.21 -0.30
CA THR A 124 -3.08 -3.23 0.91
C THR A 124 -2.91 -4.66 1.40
N GLY A 125 -2.22 -4.85 2.54
CA GLY A 125 -1.92 -6.17 3.09
C GLY A 125 -2.60 -6.44 4.44
N LEU A 126 -3.00 -7.70 4.64
CA LEU A 126 -3.39 -8.19 5.98
C LEU A 126 -2.20 -8.06 6.95
N PRO A 127 -2.46 -7.96 8.28
CA PRO A 127 -3.75 -7.88 8.94
C PRO A 127 -4.30 -6.44 9.03
N ASP A 128 -3.57 -5.45 8.55
CA ASP A 128 -3.86 -4.03 8.70
C ASP A 128 -4.90 -3.55 7.66
N CYS A 129 -6.14 -3.97 7.84
CA CYS A 129 -7.30 -3.50 7.05
C CYS A 129 -8.26 -2.69 7.91
N PRO A 130 -9.19 -1.92 7.31
CA PRO A 130 -10.22 -1.21 8.06
C PRO A 130 -11.00 -2.16 8.97
N PRO A 131 -11.36 -1.75 10.20
CA PRO A 131 -12.17 -2.57 11.08
C PRO A 131 -13.54 -2.86 10.45
N ALA A 132 -14.14 -4.00 10.77
CA ALA A 132 -15.46 -4.39 10.23
C ALA A 132 -16.56 -3.33 10.43
N GLY A 133 -16.48 -2.54 11.51
CA GLY A 133 -17.40 -1.45 11.85
C GLY A 133 -17.00 -0.08 11.31
N ASP A 134 -15.98 0.04 10.45
CA ASP A 134 -15.59 1.36 9.89
C ASP A 134 -16.78 1.95 9.11
N PRO A 135 -17.20 3.21 9.43
CA PRO A 135 -18.41 3.79 8.85
C PRO A 135 -18.27 4.11 7.36
N GLU A 136 -17.06 4.31 6.87
CA GLU A 136 -16.80 4.79 5.52
C GLU A 136 -16.14 3.75 4.62
N LEU A 137 -15.20 2.97 5.17
CA LEU A 137 -14.40 2.03 4.43
C LEU A 137 -14.88 0.60 4.62
N THR A 138 -14.62 -0.21 3.61
CA THR A 138 -14.80 -1.66 3.65
C THR A 138 -13.65 -2.35 2.92
N SER A 139 -13.50 -3.64 3.13
CA SER A 139 -12.39 -4.40 2.55
C SER A 139 -12.86 -5.75 2.02
N ILE A 140 -12.20 -6.21 0.93
CA ILE A 140 -12.35 -7.53 0.34
C ILE A 140 -10.98 -8.20 0.38
N ALA A 141 -10.84 -9.26 1.17
CA ALA A 141 -9.61 -10.04 1.22
C ALA A 141 -9.53 -10.95 -0.02
N LEU A 142 -8.40 -10.91 -0.72
CA LEU A 142 -8.15 -11.67 -1.94
C LEU A 142 -7.28 -12.89 -1.71
N SER A 143 -6.32 -12.79 -0.80
CA SER A 143 -5.39 -13.86 -0.50
C SER A 143 -4.92 -13.84 0.94
N LYS A 144 -4.31 -14.95 1.36
CA LYS A 144 -3.61 -15.11 2.63
C LYS A 144 -2.31 -15.87 2.38
N MET A 145 -1.21 -15.44 3.02
CA MET A 145 0.09 -16.09 2.91
C MET A 145 0.90 -15.88 4.19
N PRO A 146 1.85 -16.77 4.51
CA PRO A 146 2.74 -16.63 5.65
C PRO A 146 3.71 -15.46 5.48
N VAL A 147 4.22 -14.96 6.60
CA VAL A 147 5.31 -13.99 6.67
C VAL A 147 6.51 -14.66 7.29
N PHE A 148 7.65 -14.63 6.60
CA PHE A 148 8.87 -15.29 7.02
C PHE A 148 9.90 -14.28 7.51
N PHE A 149 10.78 -14.73 8.39
CA PHE A 149 12.03 -14.03 8.64
C PHE A 149 12.98 -14.20 7.46
N VAL A 150 13.66 -13.13 7.10
CA VAL A 150 14.63 -13.11 6.02
C VAL A 150 15.94 -12.50 6.50
N VAL A 151 17.05 -13.03 6.00
CA VAL A 151 18.41 -12.64 6.36
C VAL A 151 19.29 -12.57 5.11
N ARG A 152 20.42 -11.89 5.21
CA ARG A 152 21.44 -11.90 4.14
C ARG A 152 22.05 -13.30 3.96
N PRO A 153 22.58 -13.63 2.78
CA PRO A 153 23.39 -14.83 2.58
C PRO A 153 24.55 -14.90 3.59
N GLY A 154 24.83 -16.09 4.08
CA GLY A 154 25.90 -16.33 5.05
C GLY A 154 25.58 -15.94 6.48
N HIS A 155 24.34 -15.56 6.81
CA HIS A 155 23.91 -15.32 8.18
C HIS A 155 23.95 -16.63 9.01
N LEU A 156 24.37 -16.54 10.26
CA LEU A 156 24.61 -17.72 11.13
C LEU A 156 23.35 -18.58 11.31
N LEU A 157 22.17 -17.98 11.35
CA LEU A 157 20.91 -18.68 11.53
C LEU A 157 20.52 -19.60 10.35
N ILE A 158 21.10 -19.45 9.16
CA ILE A 158 20.78 -20.29 8.00
C ILE A 158 21.14 -21.75 8.26
N ASN A 159 22.23 -22.01 9.00
CA ASN A 159 22.73 -23.35 9.26
C ASN A 159 22.19 -23.96 10.57
N GLN A 160 21.28 -23.29 11.26
CA GLN A 160 20.74 -23.79 12.51
C GLN A 160 19.62 -24.80 12.24
N ALA A 161 19.78 -26.03 12.71
CA ALA A 161 18.88 -27.15 12.41
C ALA A 161 17.46 -26.97 13.01
N GLN A 162 17.37 -26.29 14.15
CA GLN A 162 16.09 -25.91 14.78
C GLN A 162 16.15 -24.45 15.17
N LEU A 163 15.26 -23.64 14.58
CA LEU A 163 15.21 -22.22 14.81
C LEU A 163 13.99 -21.85 15.66
N SER A 164 14.20 -21.03 16.68
CA SER A 164 13.17 -20.52 17.58
C SER A 164 13.12 -18.99 17.57
N PHE A 165 12.05 -18.42 18.10
CA PHE A 165 11.95 -16.97 18.30
C PHE A 165 13.04 -16.43 19.25
N ALA A 166 13.52 -17.24 20.20
CA ALA A 166 14.62 -16.86 21.08
C ALA A 166 15.95 -16.68 20.31
N ASP A 167 16.17 -17.46 19.25
CA ASP A 167 17.34 -17.32 18.40
C ASP A 167 17.25 -16.04 17.56
N ILE A 168 16.07 -15.74 17.02
CA ILE A 168 15.82 -14.48 16.29
C ILE A 168 16.04 -13.26 17.18
N ALA A 169 15.60 -13.32 18.45
CA ALA A 169 15.70 -12.22 19.41
C ALA A 169 17.15 -11.87 19.81
N GLN A 170 18.13 -12.69 19.47
CA GLN A 170 19.55 -12.40 19.68
C GLN A 170 20.12 -11.40 18.67
N TYR A 171 19.39 -11.09 17.61
CA TYR A 171 19.80 -10.20 16.54
C TYR A 171 18.87 -8.99 16.45
N PRO A 172 19.36 -7.85 15.93
CA PRO A 172 18.49 -6.74 15.60
C PRO A 172 17.42 -7.17 14.59
N THR A 173 16.16 -6.81 14.85
CA THR A 173 15.05 -7.05 13.94
C THR A 173 14.52 -5.74 13.38
N LEU A 174 14.23 -5.74 12.09
CA LEU A 174 13.79 -4.56 11.37
C LEU A 174 12.35 -4.21 11.75
N GLY A 175 12.15 -3.03 12.34
CA GLY A 175 10.81 -2.50 12.63
C GLY A 175 10.27 -1.66 11.48
N LEU A 176 8.99 -1.82 11.16
CA LEU A 176 8.29 -0.93 10.23
C LEU A 176 8.24 0.51 10.77
N PRO A 177 8.00 1.51 9.93
CA PRO A 177 7.78 2.87 10.39
C PRO A 177 6.66 2.92 11.44
N PRO A 178 6.86 3.62 12.58
CA PRO A 178 5.87 3.69 13.64
C PRO A 178 4.49 4.14 13.14
N GLY A 179 3.44 3.40 13.51
CA GLY A 179 2.07 3.68 13.11
C GLY A 179 1.72 3.32 11.66
N ALA A 180 2.69 2.86 10.85
CA ALA A 180 2.43 2.51 9.45
C ALA A 180 1.51 1.28 9.32
N TYR A 181 1.72 0.27 10.16
CA TYR A 181 0.95 -0.97 10.19
C TYR A 181 0.63 -1.35 11.64
N PRO A 182 -0.40 -0.75 12.25
CA PRO A 182 -0.62 -0.83 13.70
C PRO A 182 -0.79 -2.25 14.26
N ARG A 183 -1.43 -3.16 13.51
CA ARG A 183 -1.63 -4.55 13.96
C ARG A 183 -0.36 -5.38 13.85
N VAL A 184 0.39 -5.22 12.76
CA VAL A 184 1.72 -5.83 12.61
C VAL A 184 2.67 -5.30 13.68
N GLU A 185 2.70 -3.98 13.89
CA GLU A 185 3.49 -3.33 14.92
C GLU A 185 3.20 -3.90 16.31
N ALA A 186 1.92 -3.99 16.69
CA ALA A 186 1.51 -4.55 17.99
C ALA A 186 1.97 -6.01 18.15
N CYS A 187 1.88 -6.81 17.09
CA CYS A 187 2.34 -8.20 17.12
C CYS A 187 3.87 -8.28 17.28
N LEU A 188 4.63 -7.53 16.49
CA LEU A 188 6.09 -7.53 16.56
C LEU A 188 6.60 -7.02 17.90
N LYS A 189 5.98 -5.99 18.48
CA LYS A 189 6.30 -5.49 19.84
C LYS A 189 6.05 -6.56 20.89
N LYS A 190 4.95 -7.29 20.81
CA LYS A 190 4.63 -8.39 21.74
C LYS A 190 5.65 -9.52 21.67
N LEU A 191 6.24 -9.75 20.51
CA LEU A 191 7.27 -10.77 20.28
C LEU A 191 8.70 -10.28 20.59
N GLY A 192 8.89 -8.99 20.88
CA GLY A 192 10.22 -8.41 21.10
C GLY A 192 10.99 -8.10 19.82
N PHE A 193 10.32 -8.08 18.65
CA PHE A 193 10.94 -7.87 17.33
C PHE A 193 10.78 -6.45 16.77
N TRP A 194 10.59 -5.46 17.63
CA TRP A 194 10.43 -4.06 17.23
C TRP A 194 11.64 -3.24 17.70
N ASN A 195 12.84 -3.54 17.18
CA ASN A 195 14.08 -3.02 17.74
C ASN A 195 14.69 -1.89 16.92
N ASP A 196 14.77 -2.02 15.59
CA ASP A 196 15.38 -1.03 14.70
C ASP A 196 14.33 -0.47 13.72
N HIS A 197 13.81 0.72 14.02
CA HIS A 197 12.74 1.31 13.23
C HIS A 197 13.27 1.98 11.97
N VAL A 198 12.65 1.67 10.85
CA VAL A 198 12.90 2.38 9.60
C VAL A 198 12.03 3.63 9.53
N ARG A 199 12.63 4.76 9.15
CA ARG A 199 11.88 5.99 8.88
C ARG A 199 11.68 6.14 7.37
N MET A 200 10.50 5.78 6.86
CA MET A 200 10.13 6.02 5.48
C MET A 200 8.61 6.14 5.33
N PHE A 201 8.17 7.15 4.59
CA PHE A 201 6.76 7.32 4.20
C PHE A 201 6.48 6.75 2.80
N ARG A 202 7.52 6.61 2.03
CA ARG A 202 7.50 6.02 0.68
C ARG A 202 8.56 4.94 0.62
N TYR A 203 8.18 3.80 0.08
CA TYR A 203 9.08 2.65 -0.02
C TYR A 203 10.35 3.00 -0.78
N LYS A 204 11.45 2.58 -0.21
CA LYS A 204 12.80 2.62 -0.76
C LYS A 204 13.48 1.31 -0.40
N ARG A 205 13.92 0.55 -1.41
CA ARG A 205 14.56 -0.73 -1.23
C ARG A 205 15.78 -0.65 -0.29
N GLU A 206 16.57 0.41 -0.45
CA GLU A 206 17.79 0.60 0.35
C GLU A 206 17.50 0.74 1.87
N ASN A 207 16.31 1.25 2.21
CA ASN A 207 15.91 1.44 3.60
C ASN A 207 15.25 0.20 4.22
N TRP A 208 14.91 -0.80 3.44
CA TRP A 208 14.24 -2.02 3.89
C TRP A 208 15.11 -3.24 3.61
N GLU A 209 15.06 -3.81 2.42
CA GLU A 209 15.86 -4.97 2.04
C GLU A 209 17.36 -4.69 2.13
N GLY A 210 17.80 -3.49 1.72
CA GLY A 210 19.19 -3.07 1.78
C GLY A 210 19.78 -3.06 3.19
N LYS A 211 19.00 -2.76 4.22
CA LYS A 211 19.44 -2.90 5.60
C LYS A 211 19.68 -4.36 5.98
N THR A 212 18.76 -5.24 5.63
CA THR A 212 18.88 -6.67 5.88
C THR A 212 20.06 -7.28 5.11
N GLU A 213 20.32 -6.81 3.89
CA GLU A 213 21.45 -7.26 3.06
C GLU A 213 22.81 -6.80 3.57
N ALA A 214 22.90 -5.58 4.09
CA ALA A 214 24.14 -4.96 4.51
C ALA A 214 24.55 -5.32 5.95
N GLU A 215 23.59 -5.65 6.82
CA GLU A 215 23.77 -5.80 8.25
C GLU A 215 23.41 -7.21 8.73
N LEU A 216 23.62 -7.49 10.03
CA LEU A 216 23.11 -8.70 10.70
C LEU A 216 21.63 -8.55 11.11
N THR A 217 20.94 -7.56 10.59
CA THR A 217 19.55 -7.26 10.88
C THR A 217 18.63 -8.28 10.20
N ILE A 218 17.73 -8.85 10.97
CA ILE A 218 16.70 -9.76 10.45
C ILE A 218 15.51 -8.96 9.96
N GLY A 219 15.16 -9.14 8.70
CA GLY A 219 13.95 -8.62 8.09
C GLY A 219 12.82 -9.64 8.08
N TYR A 220 11.70 -9.27 7.50
CA TYR A 220 10.60 -10.18 7.22
C TYR A 220 9.95 -9.85 5.86
N ALA A 221 9.46 -10.88 5.20
CA ALA A 221 8.92 -10.81 3.86
C ALA A 221 7.85 -11.87 3.61
N THR A 222 7.04 -11.65 2.61
CA THR A 222 6.19 -12.65 1.97
C THR A 222 6.84 -13.10 0.67
N SER A 223 6.36 -14.19 0.06
CA SER A 223 6.82 -14.62 -1.26
C SER A 223 6.66 -13.53 -2.32
N LEU A 224 5.58 -12.73 -2.27
CA LEU A 224 5.36 -11.62 -3.20
C LEU A 224 6.35 -10.47 -3.01
N SER A 225 6.65 -10.09 -1.77
CA SER A 225 7.63 -9.02 -1.53
C SER A 225 9.05 -9.44 -1.88
N MET A 226 9.42 -10.69 -1.67
CA MET A 226 10.72 -11.24 -2.11
C MET A 226 10.88 -11.25 -3.63
N GLU A 227 9.81 -11.57 -4.37
CA GLU A 227 9.84 -11.53 -5.84
C GLU A 227 10.18 -10.15 -6.39
N VAL A 228 9.63 -9.10 -5.79
CA VAL A 228 9.81 -7.72 -6.24
C VAL A 228 11.13 -7.12 -5.73
N SER A 229 11.59 -7.52 -4.56
CA SER A 229 12.80 -6.95 -3.95
C SER A 229 14.07 -7.23 -4.75
N GLY A 230 14.10 -8.35 -5.49
CA GLY A 230 15.21 -8.70 -6.40
C GLY A 230 16.56 -8.87 -5.69
N GLY A 231 16.55 -9.14 -4.37
CA GLY A 231 17.75 -9.30 -3.56
C GLY A 231 18.09 -10.75 -3.27
N ASP A 232 19.29 -10.98 -2.74
CA ASP A 232 19.79 -12.30 -2.37
C ASP A 232 19.37 -12.73 -0.96
N LEU A 233 18.25 -12.18 -0.43
CA LEU A 233 17.78 -12.52 0.91
C LEU A 233 17.38 -13.99 1.00
N VAL A 234 17.77 -14.63 2.10
CA VAL A 234 17.48 -16.03 2.40
C VAL A 234 16.35 -16.11 3.41
N ARG A 235 15.32 -16.88 3.06
CA ARG A 235 14.19 -17.18 3.96
C ARG A 235 14.64 -18.16 5.03
N LEU A 236 14.36 -17.84 6.30
CA LEU A 236 14.52 -18.76 7.42
C LEU A 236 13.30 -19.69 7.55
N PRO A 237 13.48 -20.92 8.06
CA PRO A 237 12.38 -21.87 8.26
C PRO A 237 11.55 -21.54 9.51
N LEU A 238 11.18 -20.29 9.68
CA LEU A 238 10.38 -19.81 10.80
C LEU A 238 9.44 -18.71 10.32
N GLU A 239 8.17 -18.83 10.65
CA GLU A 239 7.12 -17.90 10.27
C GLU A 239 6.72 -16.99 11.43
N LEU A 240 6.31 -15.77 11.12
CA LEU A 240 5.64 -14.91 12.10
C LEU A 240 4.22 -15.45 12.41
N PRO A 241 3.70 -15.26 13.63
CA PRO A 241 2.41 -15.81 14.02
C PRO A 241 1.21 -14.98 13.51
N PHE A 242 1.36 -14.37 12.36
CA PHE A 242 0.29 -13.72 11.62
C PHE A 242 0.51 -13.91 10.12
N ALA A 243 -0.58 -13.88 9.39
CA ALA A 243 -0.51 -13.96 7.94
C ALA A 243 -0.62 -12.56 7.32
N SER A 244 0.06 -12.39 6.20
CA SER A 244 -0.18 -11.32 5.24
C SER A 244 -1.17 -11.79 4.16
N GLY A 245 -1.45 -10.95 3.19
CA GLY A 245 -2.32 -11.26 2.05
C GLY A 245 -2.86 -9.98 1.43
N GLU A 246 -3.32 -10.06 0.20
CA GLU A 246 -3.81 -8.92 -0.54
C GLU A 246 -5.25 -8.58 -0.16
N VAL A 247 -5.52 -7.29 0.05
CA VAL A 247 -6.84 -6.77 0.43
C VAL A 247 -7.18 -5.55 -0.40
N LEU A 248 -8.32 -5.56 -1.07
CA LEU A 248 -8.90 -4.37 -1.65
C LEU A 248 -9.63 -3.56 -0.59
N VAL A 249 -9.39 -2.27 -0.54
CA VAL A 249 -10.08 -1.33 0.34
C VAL A 249 -10.72 -0.24 -0.50
N CYS A 250 -12.01 -0.02 -0.30
CA CYS A 250 -12.79 1.02 -0.96
C CYS A 250 -13.78 1.66 0.01
N ARG A 251 -14.49 2.70 -0.44
CA ARG A 251 -15.63 3.22 0.30
C ARG A 251 -16.79 2.23 0.23
N ARG A 252 -17.55 2.12 1.34
CA ARG A 252 -18.73 1.23 1.43
C ARG A 252 -19.76 1.50 0.34
N ASP A 253 -19.90 2.75 -0.08
CA ASP A 253 -20.84 3.18 -1.12
C ASP A 253 -20.64 2.42 -2.45
N PHE A 254 -19.49 1.80 -2.68
CA PHE A 254 -19.12 1.19 -3.96
C PHE A 254 -18.75 -0.30 -3.85
N ILE A 255 -19.04 -0.96 -2.71
CA ILE A 255 -18.66 -2.37 -2.51
C ILE A 255 -19.28 -3.29 -3.55
N ASP A 256 -20.54 -3.03 -3.93
CA ASP A 256 -21.29 -3.86 -4.89
C ASP A 256 -21.19 -3.35 -6.34
N HIS A 257 -20.29 -2.38 -6.58
CA HIS A 257 -20.22 -1.77 -7.91
C HIS A 257 -19.55 -2.72 -8.94
N PRO A 258 -20.12 -2.94 -10.14
CA PRO A 258 -19.60 -3.88 -11.14
C PRO A 258 -18.13 -3.67 -11.52
N ARG A 259 -17.67 -2.42 -11.57
CA ARG A 259 -16.25 -2.11 -11.86
C ARG A 259 -15.31 -2.56 -10.75
N LEU A 260 -15.75 -2.58 -9.48
CA LEU A 260 -14.97 -3.15 -8.38
C LEU A 260 -14.87 -4.67 -8.52
N HIS A 261 -15.99 -5.32 -8.81
CA HIS A 261 -16.03 -6.77 -9.04
C HIS A 261 -15.15 -7.18 -10.24
N SER A 262 -15.15 -6.38 -11.32
CA SER A 262 -14.25 -6.61 -12.47
C SER A 262 -12.77 -6.48 -12.08
N LEU A 263 -12.41 -5.48 -11.27
CA LEU A 263 -11.05 -5.34 -10.75
C LEU A 263 -10.68 -6.53 -9.87
N GLN A 264 -11.56 -6.92 -8.95
CA GLN A 264 -11.36 -8.05 -8.05
C GLN A 264 -11.14 -9.36 -8.83
N ALA A 265 -11.98 -9.66 -9.81
CA ALA A 265 -11.84 -10.86 -10.66
C ALA A 265 -10.48 -10.88 -11.39
N LEU A 266 -10.06 -9.74 -11.94
CA LEU A 266 -8.76 -9.60 -12.59
C LEU A 266 -7.59 -9.85 -11.61
N LEU A 267 -7.65 -9.29 -10.42
CA LEU A 267 -6.59 -9.46 -9.42
C LEU A 267 -6.53 -10.90 -8.90
N LEU A 268 -7.68 -11.54 -8.68
CA LEU A 268 -7.75 -12.96 -8.32
C LEU A 268 -7.17 -13.86 -9.42
N TYR A 269 -7.45 -13.56 -10.68
CA TYR A 269 -6.87 -14.28 -11.82
C TYR A 269 -5.33 -14.17 -11.82
N ARG A 270 -4.78 -12.96 -11.60
CA ARG A 270 -3.33 -12.75 -11.52
C ARG A 270 -2.71 -13.41 -10.30
N LEU A 271 -3.40 -13.35 -9.14
CA LEU A 271 -2.98 -14.04 -7.92
C LEU A 271 -2.95 -15.56 -8.09
N ALA A 272 -3.90 -16.14 -8.85
CA ALA A 272 -3.92 -17.57 -9.11
C ALA A 272 -2.63 -18.04 -9.81
N GLY A 273 -2.15 -17.32 -10.82
CA GLY A 273 -0.87 -17.63 -11.46
C GLY A 273 0.34 -17.53 -10.54
N LEU A 274 0.30 -16.59 -9.57
CA LEU A 274 1.35 -16.49 -8.55
C LEU A 274 1.23 -17.60 -7.50
N ALA A 275 0.02 -17.99 -7.12
CA ALA A 275 -0.23 -19.10 -6.19
C ALA A 275 0.27 -20.45 -6.74
N GLU A 276 0.11 -20.72 -8.03
CA GLU A 276 0.67 -21.89 -8.69
C GLU A 276 2.21 -21.92 -8.59
N ARG A 277 2.85 -20.75 -8.67
CA ARG A 277 4.31 -20.63 -8.63
C ARG A 277 4.87 -20.74 -7.21
N TYR A 278 4.22 -20.18 -6.20
CA TYR A 278 4.76 -20.08 -4.84
C TYR A 278 4.20 -21.10 -3.87
N GLY A 279 3.04 -21.64 -4.10
CA GLY A 279 2.42 -22.71 -3.29
C GLY A 279 1.99 -22.31 -1.86
N ASP A 280 2.48 -21.17 -1.34
CA ASP A 280 2.16 -20.66 0.00
C ASP A 280 1.08 -19.55 -0.03
N ILE A 281 0.59 -19.18 -1.20
CA ILE A 281 -0.46 -18.19 -1.39
C ILE A 281 -1.82 -18.89 -1.44
N GLN A 282 -2.61 -18.70 -0.43
CA GLN A 282 -3.99 -19.17 -0.37
C GLN A 282 -4.92 -18.08 -0.95
N LEU A 283 -5.65 -18.41 -2.02
CA LEU A 283 -6.71 -17.55 -2.52
C LEU A 283 -7.91 -17.62 -1.58
N LEU A 284 -8.51 -16.45 -1.29
CA LEU A 284 -9.73 -16.37 -0.51
C LEU A 284 -10.90 -16.27 -1.48
N ALA A 285 -11.71 -17.33 -1.54
CA ALA A 285 -12.97 -17.31 -2.29
C ALA A 285 -13.92 -16.29 -1.64
N ASN A 286 -14.63 -15.53 -2.45
CA ASN A 286 -15.75 -14.73 -1.97
C ASN A 286 -16.88 -15.66 -1.50
N HIS A 287 -17.28 -15.48 -0.28
CA HIS A 287 -18.59 -15.92 0.19
C HIS A 287 -19.57 -14.78 0.10
#